data_d3152823fb4bf957bb03168baa8004ed
#
_entry.id   d3152823fb4bf957bb03168baa8004ed
#
_cell.length_a   1.000
_cell.length_b   1.000
_cell.length_c   1.000
_cell.angle_alpha   90.00
_cell.angle_beta   90.00
_cell.angle_gamma   90.00
#
_symmetry.space_group_name_H-M   'P 1'
#
loop_
_entity.id
_entity.type
_entity.pdbx_description
1 polymer ?
#
loop_
_entity_poly.entity_id
_entity_poly.type
_entity_poly.pdbx_seq_one_letter_code
_entity_poly.pdbx_strand_id
1 'polypeptide(L)'
;MFKHEKQLFHPVAVERPNPQYAALLQEQLGGGNGELKAAMQYLSQSFRIKDQKIKDLFLDIAAEELGHMEMVAQTINLLNGHDVDADQVKAGEIQSHVILGLNPGLINASGYSWTGDYVTVTGDLCADLLSNIASEQRAKVVYEYLYRQIDDKKVRETIDFLLNREEAHNQMFRDAFNEVQDSGSNRDFGTTKAAKMYFSLSNPGPNAFAGNEVSAPKFD
;
A
#
# COMPACT_ATOMS: atom_id res chain seq x y z
N MET A 1 -17.71 -0.75 -14.42
CA MET A 1 -17.23 0.26 -15.41
C MET A 1 -16.53 1.35 -14.65
N PHE A 2 -15.27 1.60 -14.98
CA PHE A 2 -14.52 2.70 -14.38
C PHE A 2 -14.86 4.01 -15.08
N LYS A 3 -15.01 5.08 -14.30
CA LYS A 3 -15.19 6.43 -14.81
C LYS A 3 -14.01 7.27 -14.36
N HIS A 4 -13.47 8.08 -15.25
CA HIS A 4 -12.52 9.13 -14.91
C HIS A 4 -13.31 10.41 -14.63
N GLU A 5 -13.17 10.93 -13.42
CA GLU A 5 -13.68 12.25 -13.04
C GLU A 5 -12.60 13.29 -13.32
N LYS A 6 -13.03 14.47 -13.77
CA LYS A 6 -12.08 15.55 -14.13
C LYS A 6 -11.51 16.29 -12.92
N GLN A 7 -11.91 15.90 -11.73
CA GLN A 7 -11.51 16.54 -10.48
C GLN A 7 -10.86 15.50 -9.59
N LEU A 8 -9.69 15.84 -9.04
CA LEU A 8 -9.00 15.01 -8.03
C LEU A 8 -9.83 14.97 -6.74
N PHE A 9 -9.66 13.90 -5.95
CA PHE A 9 -10.29 13.79 -4.64
C PHE A 9 -9.87 14.90 -3.67
N HIS A 10 -8.63 15.35 -3.79
CA HIS A 10 -8.09 16.48 -3.04
C HIS A 10 -7.22 17.34 -3.98
N PRO A 11 -7.29 18.68 -3.90
CA PRO A 11 -6.41 19.53 -4.70
C PRO A 11 -4.94 19.32 -4.35
N VAL A 12 -4.10 19.11 -5.35
CA VAL A 12 -2.65 18.99 -5.16
C VAL A 12 -1.94 20.28 -5.53
N ALA A 13 -0.93 20.63 -4.74
CA ALA A 13 -0.10 21.81 -4.97
C ALA A 13 1.29 21.59 -4.38
N VAL A 14 2.25 22.42 -4.78
CA VAL A 14 3.60 22.48 -4.22
C VAL A 14 3.98 23.93 -3.95
N GLU A 15 4.80 24.21 -2.97
CA GLU A 15 5.31 25.57 -2.73
C GLU A 15 6.37 25.95 -3.78
N ARG A 16 7.17 24.99 -4.22
CA ARG A 16 8.23 25.16 -5.22
C ARG A 16 8.67 23.82 -5.78
N PRO A 17 9.22 23.79 -7.00
CA PRO A 17 9.82 22.57 -7.55
C PRO A 17 10.92 22.01 -6.63
N ASN A 18 10.91 20.71 -6.45
CA ASN A 18 11.93 19.94 -5.73
C ASN A 18 12.01 18.51 -6.28
N PRO A 19 12.89 18.24 -7.26
CA PRO A 19 13.01 16.92 -7.88
C PRO A 19 13.41 15.80 -6.92
N GLN A 20 14.06 16.10 -5.80
CA GLN A 20 14.38 15.10 -4.77
C GLN A 20 13.10 14.61 -4.08
N TYR A 21 12.17 15.50 -3.78
CA TYR A 21 10.86 15.12 -3.23
C TYR A 21 10.03 14.35 -4.24
N ALA A 22 10.09 14.73 -5.53
CA ALA A 22 9.48 13.98 -6.62
C ALA A 22 9.99 12.53 -6.67
N ALA A 23 11.31 12.34 -6.54
CA ALA A 23 11.93 11.03 -6.51
C ALA A 23 11.46 10.18 -5.32
N LEU A 24 11.34 10.77 -4.14
CA LEU A 24 10.81 10.07 -2.96
C LEU A 24 9.36 9.61 -3.16
N LEU A 25 8.51 10.47 -3.73
CA LEU A 25 7.10 10.15 -3.98
C LEU A 25 6.90 9.03 -5.01
N GLN A 26 7.89 8.73 -5.85
CA GLN A 26 7.85 7.59 -6.76
C GLN A 26 7.64 6.26 -6.01
N GLU A 27 8.04 6.15 -4.72
CA GLU A 27 7.76 4.97 -3.92
C GLU A 27 6.26 4.68 -3.80
N GLN A 28 5.45 5.73 -3.67
CA GLN A 28 3.98 5.59 -3.60
C GLN A 28 3.32 5.45 -4.97
N LEU A 29 4.01 5.77 -6.06
CA LEU A 29 3.50 5.56 -7.41
C LEU A 29 3.77 4.12 -7.90
N GLY A 30 5.03 3.72 -7.94
CA GLY A 30 5.46 2.45 -8.53
C GLY A 30 6.13 1.47 -7.57
N GLY A 31 6.14 1.75 -6.28
CA GLY A 31 6.69 0.86 -5.26
C GLY A 31 5.77 -0.29 -4.87
N GLY A 32 6.33 -1.27 -4.16
CA GLY A 32 5.60 -2.47 -3.71
C GLY A 32 4.56 -2.22 -2.61
N ASN A 33 4.51 -1.01 -2.05
CA ASN A 33 3.49 -0.56 -1.10
C ASN A 33 2.76 0.70 -1.61
N GLY A 34 2.89 1.02 -2.91
CA GLY A 34 2.29 2.20 -3.51
C GLY A 34 0.90 1.93 -4.10
N GLU A 35 0.27 3.01 -4.57
CA GLU A 35 -1.12 3.07 -5.02
C GLU A 35 -1.42 2.12 -6.18
N LEU A 36 -0.53 2.03 -7.17
CA LEU A 36 -0.72 1.10 -8.29
C LEU A 36 -0.80 -0.35 -7.83
N LYS A 37 0.06 -0.73 -6.86
CA LYS A 37 0.04 -2.08 -6.29
C LYS A 37 -1.27 -2.34 -5.56
N ALA A 38 -1.73 -1.41 -4.74
CA ALA A 38 -2.99 -1.50 -4.01
C ALA A 38 -4.17 -1.66 -4.97
N ALA A 39 -4.30 -0.76 -5.95
CA ALA A 39 -5.35 -0.81 -6.96
C ALA A 39 -5.38 -2.16 -7.71
N MET A 40 -4.24 -2.62 -8.21
CA MET A 40 -4.16 -3.88 -8.97
C MET A 40 -4.44 -5.10 -8.10
N GLN A 41 -4.02 -5.10 -6.84
CA GLN A 41 -4.29 -6.19 -5.92
C GLN A 41 -5.79 -6.33 -5.62
N TYR A 42 -6.44 -5.25 -5.21
CA TYR A 42 -7.86 -5.27 -4.82
C TYR A 42 -8.76 -5.56 -6.02
N LEU A 43 -8.47 -4.95 -7.17
CA LEU A 43 -9.15 -5.27 -8.43
C LEU A 43 -9.03 -6.76 -8.78
N SER A 44 -7.83 -7.34 -8.73
CA SER A 44 -7.59 -8.73 -9.11
C SER A 44 -8.26 -9.71 -8.15
N GLN A 45 -8.22 -9.44 -6.86
CA GLN A 45 -8.89 -10.25 -5.84
C GLN A 45 -10.42 -10.22 -6.00
N SER A 46 -10.99 -9.08 -6.42
CA SER A 46 -12.44 -8.90 -6.57
C SER A 46 -13.08 -9.86 -7.57
N PHE A 47 -12.35 -10.33 -8.58
CA PHE A 47 -12.90 -11.14 -9.67
C PHE A 47 -13.55 -12.45 -9.20
N ARG A 48 -13.09 -13.03 -8.09
CA ARG A 48 -13.60 -14.31 -7.57
C ARG A 48 -14.54 -14.16 -6.38
N ILE A 49 -14.71 -12.95 -5.85
CA ILE A 49 -15.60 -12.71 -4.72
C ILE A 49 -17.05 -12.90 -5.17
N LYS A 50 -17.78 -13.77 -4.48
CA LYS A 50 -19.18 -14.08 -4.77
C LYS A 50 -20.15 -13.16 -4.02
N ASP A 51 -19.79 -12.75 -2.81
CA ASP A 51 -20.57 -11.81 -2.04
C ASP A 51 -20.48 -10.43 -2.70
N GLN A 52 -21.62 -9.89 -3.12
CA GLN A 52 -21.65 -8.64 -3.87
C GLN A 52 -21.21 -7.44 -3.03
N LYS A 53 -21.57 -7.40 -1.75
CA LYS A 53 -21.19 -6.31 -0.83
C LYS A 53 -19.67 -6.24 -0.66
N ILE A 54 -19.05 -7.39 -0.41
CA ILE A 54 -17.58 -7.49 -0.27
C ILE A 54 -16.89 -7.18 -1.60
N LYS A 55 -17.43 -7.69 -2.71
CA LYS A 55 -16.90 -7.41 -4.04
C LYS A 55 -16.92 -5.92 -4.37
N ASP A 56 -18.04 -5.26 -4.09
CA ASP A 56 -18.20 -3.83 -4.34
C ASP A 56 -17.21 -3.02 -3.49
N LEU A 57 -17.02 -3.39 -2.21
CA LEU A 57 -16.00 -2.76 -1.36
C LEU A 57 -14.60 -2.84 -1.98
N PHE A 58 -14.18 -4.02 -2.46
CA PHE A 58 -12.88 -4.18 -3.11
C PHE A 58 -12.74 -3.33 -4.38
N LEU A 59 -13.81 -3.25 -5.17
CA LEU A 59 -13.82 -2.45 -6.39
C LEU A 59 -13.83 -0.95 -6.11
N ASP A 60 -14.56 -0.51 -5.10
CA ASP A 60 -14.63 0.90 -4.70
C ASP A 60 -13.26 1.37 -4.19
N ILE A 61 -12.64 0.60 -3.31
CA ILE A 61 -11.29 0.92 -2.82
C ILE A 61 -10.28 0.87 -3.98
N ALA A 62 -10.31 -0.16 -4.86
CA ALA A 62 -9.41 -0.23 -6.01
C ALA A 62 -9.56 1.00 -6.94
N ALA A 63 -10.77 1.49 -7.14
CA ALA A 63 -11.03 2.69 -7.92
C ALA A 63 -10.49 3.96 -7.23
N GLU A 64 -10.61 4.04 -5.91
CA GLU A 64 -10.07 5.13 -5.11
C GLU A 64 -8.54 5.16 -5.17
N GLU A 65 -7.86 3.99 -5.09
CA GLU A 65 -6.41 3.87 -5.22
C GLU A 65 -5.87 4.35 -6.57
N LEU A 66 -6.64 4.16 -7.66
CA LEU A 66 -6.30 4.77 -8.95
C LEU A 66 -6.37 6.30 -8.90
N GLY A 67 -7.32 6.87 -8.16
CA GLY A 67 -7.39 8.31 -7.92
C GLY A 67 -6.25 8.83 -7.04
N HIS A 68 -5.83 8.06 -6.03
CA HIS A 68 -4.64 8.36 -5.21
C HIS A 68 -3.37 8.33 -6.08
N MET A 69 -3.24 7.32 -6.94
CA MET A 69 -2.15 7.25 -7.91
C MET A 69 -2.07 8.51 -8.78
N GLU A 70 -3.22 9.01 -9.26
CA GLU A 70 -3.30 10.26 -10.04
C GLU A 70 -2.82 11.45 -9.23
N MET A 71 -3.21 11.57 -7.95
CA MET A 71 -2.77 12.63 -7.05
C MET A 71 -1.26 12.59 -6.80
N VAL A 72 -0.70 11.41 -6.57
CA VAL A 72 0.75 11.21 -6.41
C VAL A 72 1.49 11.61 -7.70
N ALA A 73 1.01 11.15 -8.86
CA ALA A 73 1.61 11.48 -10.16
C ALA A 73 1.56 12.99 -10.45
N GLN A 74 0.43 13.64 -10.16
CA GLN A 74 0.30 15.09 -10.32
C GLN A 74 1.23 15.86 -9.37
N THR A 75 1.40 15.40 -8.14
CA THR A 75 2.35 16.00 -7.18
C THR A 75 3.78 15.87 -7.67
N ILE A 76 4.17 14.70 -8.20
CA ILE A 76 5.49 14.47 -8.81
C ILE A 76 5.72 15.44 -9.99
N ASN A 77 4.73 15.60 -10.87
CA ASN A 77 4.83 16.55 -11.98
C ASN A 77 5.08 17.97 -11.51
N LEU A 78 4.32 18.43 -10.51
CA LEU A 78 4.50 19.77 -9.95
C LEU A 78 5.86 19.96 -9.28
N LEU A 79 6.37 18.95 -8.60
CA LEU A 79 7.68 18.95 -7.96
C LEU A 79 8.83 18.93 -8.97
N ASN A 80 8.64 18.28 -10.12
CA ASN A 80 9.63 18.30 -11.21
C ASN A 80 9.62 19.64 -11.97
N GLY A 81 8.56 20.45 -11.84
CA GLY A 81 8.38 21.70 -12.57
C GLY A 81 7.93 21.47 -14.01
N HIS A 82 7.21 22.46 -14.57
CA HIS A 82 6.70 22.36 -15.94
C HIS A 82 7.79 22.52 -17.02
N ASP A 83 8.91 23.18 -16.67
CA ASP A 83 10.01 23.51 -17.57
C ASP A 83 11.31 22.96 -17.00
N VAL A 84 11.38 21.62 -16.86
CA VAL A 84 12.64 21.02 -16.42
C VAL A 84 13.64 21.07 -17.58
N ASP A 85 14.67 21.87 -17.40
CA ASP A 85 15.83 21.85 -18.29
C ASP A 85 16.63 20.58 -17.99
N ALA A 86 16.46 19.55 -18.83
CA ALA A 86 17.14 18.27 -18.68
C ALA A 86 18.69 18.45 -18.70
N ASP A 87 19.20 19.53 -19.31
CA ASP A 87 20.63 19.81 -19.36
C ASP A 87 21.18 20.29 -17.99
N GLN A 88 20.31 20.73 -17.11
CA GLN A 88 20.69 21.13 -15.74
C GLN A 88 20.67 19.97 -14.73
N VAL A 89 20.08 18.84 -15.08
CA VAL A 89 20.05 17.66 -14.22
C VAL A 89 21.39 16.94 -14.31
N LYS A 90 22.18 17.00 -13.26
CA LYS A 90 23.48 16.33 -13.21
C LYS A 90 23.34 14.83 -13.11
N ALA A 91 24.16 14.11 -13.90
CA ALA A 91 24.25 12.67 -13.79
C ALA A 91 24.60 12.26 -12.34
N GLY A 92 23.82 11.36 -11.77
CA GLY A 92 24.02 10.84 -10.40
C GLY A 92 23.05 11.40 -9.35
N GLU A 93 22.31 12.48 -9.63
CA GLU A 93 21.38 13.02 -8.64
C GLU A 93 19.99 12.36 -8.69
N ILE A 94 19.42 12.12 -9.89
CA ILE A 94 18.08 11.54 -10.03
C ILE A 94 18.00 10.74 -11.33
N GLN A 95 18.84 9.72 -11.49
CA GLN A 95 19.00 9.01 -12.74
C GLN A 95 17.70 8.40 -13.29
N SER A 96 16.86 7.84 -12.44
CA SER A 96 15.59 7.25 -12.85
C SER A 96 14.61 8.27 -13.43
N HIS A 97 14.56 9.48 -12.87
CA HIS A 97 13.72 10.57 -13.38
C HIS A 97 14.21 11.13 -14.69
N VAL A 98 15.54 11.24 -14.87
CA VAL A 98 16.14 11.72 -16.11
C VAL A 98 15.80 10.78 -17.28
N ILE A 99 15.90 9.46 -17.07
CA ILE A 99 15.58 8.45 -18.09
C ILE A 99 14.10 8.51 -18.50
N LEU A 100 13.21 8.87 -17.58
CA LEU A 100 11.78 9.04 -17.86
C LEU A 100 11.43 10.43 -18.37
N GLY A 101 12.40 11.30 -18.64
CA GLY A 101 12.17 12.69 -19.02
C GLY A 101 11.49 13.49 -17.91
N LEU A 102 11.76 13.12 -16.65
CA LEU A 102 11.18 13.71 -15.44
C LEU A 102 9.65 13.53 -15.28
N ASN A 103 9.05 12.66 -16.09
CA ASN A 103 7.65 12.28 -15.92
C ASN A 103 7.48 11.29 -14.76
N PRO A 104 6.32 11.29 -14.10
CA PRO A 104 5.94 10.19 -13.23
C PRO A 104 5.96 8.88 -14.01
N GLY A 105 6.60 7.86 -13.46
CA GLY A 105 6.73 6.56 -14.11
C GLY A 105 6.35 5.43 -13.16
N LEU A 106 6.11 4.25 -13.72
CA LEU A 106 5.80 3.07 -12.92
C LEU A 106 7.09 2.45 -12.37
N ILE A 107 7.80 3.24 -11.57
CA ILE A 107 9.04 2.87 -10.89
C ILE A 107 8.94 3.29 -9.42
N ASN A 108 9.71 2.65 -8.55
CA ASN A 108 9.87 3.07 -7.17
C ASN A 108 10.92 4.19 -7.01
N ALA A 109 11.12 4.67 -5.79
CA ALA A 109 12.09 5.73 -5.49
C ALA A 109 13.55 5.38 -5.87
N SER A 110 13.90 4.10 -5.96
CA SER A 110 15.21 3.62 -6.38
C SER A 110 15.31 3.36 -7.89
N GLY A 111 14.25 3.61 -8.66
CA GLY A 111 14.22 3.42 -10.11
C GLY A 111 13.91 2.00 -10.58
N TYR A 112 13.55 1.08 -9.68
CA TYR A 112 13.12 -0.26 -10.07
C TYR A 112 11.70 -0.23 -10.63
N SER A 113 11.51 -0.87 -11.77
CA SER A 113 10.20 -0.98 -12.42
C SER A 113 9.18 -1.71 -11.54
N TRP A 114 7.95 -1.22 -11.57
CA TRP A 114 6.83 -1.94 -10.98
C TRP A 114 6.67 -3.32 -11.63
N THR A 115 6.29 -4.30 -10.82
CA THR A 115 6.07 -5.67 -11.27
C THR A 115 4.78 -6.25 -10.71
N GLY A 116 4.13 -7.14 -11.48
CA GLY A 116 2.99 -7.93 -11.02
C GLY A 116 3.29 -8.82 -9.83
N ASP A 117 4.56 -9.10 -9.52
CA ASP A 117 4.99 -9.88 -8.37
C ASP A 117 4.65 -9.20 -7.02
N TYR A 118 4.38 -7.90 -7.05
CA TYR A 118 3.89 -7.19 -5.87
C TYR A 118 2.45 -7.55 -5.48
N VAL A 119 1.68 -8.10 -6.43
CA VAL A 119 0.26 -8.35 -6.28
C VAL A 119 0.02 -9.74 -5.67
N THR A 120 -0.62 -9.79 -4.51
CA THR A 120 -1.00 -11.04 -3.85
C THR A 120 -2.47 -11.36 -4.13
N VAL A 121 -2.72 -12.52 -4.74
CA VAL A 121 -4.08 -13.05 -4.97
C VAL A 121 -4.07 -14.53 -4.65
N THR A 122 -4.76 -14.94 -3.59
CA THR A 122 -4.80 -16.35 -3.16
C THR A 122 -6.10 -17.04 -3.55
N GLY A 123 -7.19 -16.28 -3.66
CA GLY A 123 -8.54 -16.78 -3.84
C GLY A 123 -9.20 -17.29 -2.55
N ASP A 124 -8.49 -17.19 -1.41
CA ASP A 124 -9.05 -17.31 -0.07
C ASP A 124 -9.34 -15.90 0.45
N LEU A 125 -10.61 -15.62 0.73
CA LEU A 125 -11.06 -14.27 1.04
C LEU A 125 -10.46 -13.75 2.37
N CYS A 126 -10.27 -14.61 3.35
CA CYS A 126 -9.65 -14.20 4.61
C CYS A 126 -8.16 -13.91 4.44
N ALA A 127 -7.42 -14.73 3.69
CA ALA A 127 -6.01 -14.50 3.38
C ALA A 127 -5.82 -13.21 2.58
N ASP A 128 -6.68 -12.97 1.60
CA ASP A 128 -6.65 -11.77 0.77
C ASP A 128 -6.97 -10.50 1.59
N LEU A 129 -8.00 -10.54 2.46
CA LEU A 129 -8.34 -9.45 3.38
C LEU A 129 -7.21 -9.13 4.37
N LEU A 130 -6.59 -10.14 4.99
CA LEU A 130 -5.43 -9.94 5.87
C LEU A 130 -4.25 -9.33 5.12
N SER A 131 -4.02 -9.75 3.88
CA SER A 131 -2.99 -9.17 3.01
C SER A 131 -3.27 -7.70 2.71
N ASN A 132 -4.56 -7.34 2.49
CA ASN A 132 -4.98 -5.96 2.24
C ASN A 132 -4.83 -5.08 3.48
N ILE A 133 -5.30 -5.52 4.65
CA ILE A 133 -5.10 -4.83 5.93
C ILE A 133 -3.61 -4.52 6.14
N ALA A 134 -2.74 -5.51 5.90
CA ALA A 134 -1.30 -5.32 6.02
C ALA A 134 -0.73 -4.40 4.93
N SER A 135 -1.31 -4.37 3.72
CA SER A 135 -0.94 -3.48 2.62
C SER A 135 -1.20 -2.02 2.99
N GLU A 136 -2.42 -1.70 3.43
CA GLU A 136 -2.81 -0.35 3.86
C GLU A 136 -1.93 0.15 5.01
N GLN A 137 -1.65 -0.73 5.98
CA GLN A 137 -0.77 -0.35 7.09
C GLN A 137 0.65 -0.04 6.63
N ARG A 138 1.19 -0.75 5.62
CA ARG A 138 2.52 -0.45 5.07
C ARG A 138 2.53 0.82 4.25
N ALA A 139 1.49 1.06 3.43
CA ALA A 139 1.34 2.30 2.67
C ALA A 139 1.29 3.51 3.61
N LYS A 140 0.48 3.45 4.66
CA LYS A 140 0.43 4.47 5.72
C LYS A 140 1.82 4.76 6.31
N VAL A 141 2.59 3.74 6.69
CA VAL A 141 3.94 3.90 7.25
C VAL A 141 4.88 4.60 6.26
N VAL A 142 4.80 4.27 4.96
CA VAL A 142 5.60 4.95 3.94
C VAL A 142 5.20 6.42 3.84
N TYR A 143 3.90 6.74 3.84
CA TYR A 143 3.44 8.13 3.88
C TYR A 143 3.91 8.89 5.12
N GLU A 144 3.92 8.27 6.29
CA GLU A 144 4.46 8.86 7.52
C GLU A 144 5.96 9.20 7.38
N TYR A 145 6.75 8.33 6.74
CA TYR A 145 8.17 8.61 6.49
C TYR A 145 8.36 9.73 5.47
N LEU A 146 7.58 9.76 4.40
CA LEU A 146 7.60 10.84 3.42
C LEU A 146 7.23 12.18 4.06
N TYR A 147 6.17 12.21 4.86
CA TYR A 147 5.73 13.41 5.59
C TYR A 147 6.83 14.01 6.45
N ARG A 148 7.64 13.17 7.12
CA ARG A 148 8.75 13.63 7.97
C ARG A 148 9.94 14.16 7.18
N GLN A 149 10.15 13.71 5.95
CA GLN A 149 11.28 14.08 5.11
C GLN A 149 10.99 15.27 4.19
N ILE A 150 9.75 15.53 3.88
CA ILE A 150 9.31 16.57 2.95
C ILE A 150 8.90 17.80 3.77
N ASP A 151 9.56 18.94 3.56
CA ASP A 151 9.26 20.20 4.27
C ASP A 151 8.22 21.07 3.56
N ASP A 152 7.93 20.81 2.29
CA ASP A 152 6.91 21.52 1.50
C ASP A 152 5.51 21.32 2.12
N LYS A 153 4.90 22.39 2.58
CA LYS A 153 3.63 22.34 3.31
C LYS A 153 2.49 21.85 2.43
N LYS A 154 2.49 22.22 1.14
CA LYS A 154 1.45 21.81 0.20
C LYS A 154 1.54 20.32 -0.13
N VAL A 155 2.74 19.80 -0.29
CA VAL A 155 2.96 18.36 -0.44
C VAL A 155 2.53 17.62 0.82
N ARG A 156 2.81 18.15 2.02
CA ARG A 156 2.36 17.57 3.29
C ARG A 156 0.84 17.52 3.41
N GLU A 157 0.11 18.55 2.94
CA GLU A 157 -1.35 18.54 2.89
C GLU A 157 -1.87 17.37 2.03
N THR A 158 -1.26 17.10 0.88
CA THR A 158 -1.57 15.95 0.03
C THR A 158 -1.27 14.63 0.71
N ILE A 159 -0.08 14.50 1.31
CA ILE A 159 0.33 13.28 2.05
C ILE A 159 -0.60 13.02 3.24
N ASP A 160 -1.00 14.05 3.97
CA ASP A 160 -1.91 13.92 5.10
C ASP A 160 -3.29 13.40 4.66
N PHE A 161 -3.80 13.91 3.54
CA PHE A 161 -5.04 13.39 2.95
C PHE A 161 -4.91 11.91 2.62
N LEU A 162 -3.88 11.51 1.86
CA LEU A 162 -3.65 10.12 1.44
C LEU A 162 -3.47 9.20 2.65
N LEU A 163 -2.63 9.58 3.61
CA LEU A 163 -2.42 8.82 4.85
C LEU A 163 -3.72 8.53 5.61
N ASN A 164 -4.62 9.50 5.68
CA ASN A 164 -5.93 9.32 6.32
C ASN A 164 -6.85 8.40 5.51
N ARG A 165 -6.68 8.35 4.17
CA ARG A 165 -7.42 7.38 3.34
C ARG A 165 -6.94 5.95 3.57
N GLU A 166 -5.62 5.73 3.67
CA GLU A 166 -5.06 4.41 4.04
C GLU A 166 -5.62 3.89 5.38
N GLU A 167 -5.78 4.79 6.36
CA GLU A 167 -6.41 4.43 7.64
C GLU A 167 -7.87 4.02 7.47
N ALA A 168 -8.63 4.74 6.64
CA ALA A 168 -10.01 4.41 6.35
C ALA A 168 -10.14 3.08 5.61
N HIS A 169 -9.32 2.81 4.59
CA HIS A 169 -9.29 1.55 3.86
C HIS A 169 -8.91 0.38 4.79
N ASN A 170 -7.89 0.57 5.63
CA ASN A 170 -7.51 -0.42 6.63
C ASN A 170 -8.70 -0.80 7.52
N GLN A 171 -9.45 0.19 8.02
CA GLN A 171 -10.63 -0.07 8.84
C GLN A 171 -11.73 -0.81 8.05
N MET A 172 -12.02 -0.38 6.82
CA MET A 172 -13.03 -1.04 5.97
C MET A 172 -12.68 -2.51 5.70
N PHE A 173 -11.40 -2.83 5.43
CA PHE A 173 -10.96 -4.22 5.26
C PHE A 173 -11.02 -5.03 6.56
N ARG A 174 -10.77 -4.42 7.74
CA ARG A 174 -10.96 -5.07 9.05
C ARG A 174 -12.41 -5.44 9.29
N ASP A 175 -13.32 -4.53 8.99
CA ASP A 175 -14.76 -4.76 9.16
C ASP A 175 -15.24 -5.88 8.23
N ALA A 176 -14.81 -5.87 6.96
CA ALA A 176 -15.08 -6.93 6.02
C ALA A 176 -14.49 -8.29 6.47
N PHE A 177 -13.28 -8.30 7.02
CA PHE A 177 -12.64 -9.50 7.54
C PHE A 177 -13.45 -10.11 8.70
N ASN A 178 -13.89 -9.29 9.65
CA ASN A 178 -14.72 -9.73 10.76
C ASN A 178 -16.05 -10.31 10.27
N GLU A 179 -16.72 -9.64 9.32
CA GLU A 179 -17.96 -10.13 8.72
C GLU A 179 -17.79 -11.50 8.04
N VAL A 180 -16.69 -11.68 7.29
CA VAL A 180 -16.39 -12.95 6.63
C VAL A 180 -16.09 -14.06 7.64
N GLN A 181 -15.37 -13.78 8.72
CA GLN A 181 -15.12 -14.76 9.78
C GLN A 181 -16.40 -15.16 10.51
N ASP A 182 -17.24 -14.21 10.86
CA ASP A 182 -18.48 -14.45 11.60
C ASP A 182 -19.52 -15.22 10.77
N SER A 183 -19.50 -15.06 9.46
CA SER A 183 -20.42 -15.77 8.54
C SER A 183 -20.13 -17.27 8.41
N GLY A 184 -19.03 -17.75 8.96
CA GLY A 184 -18.59 -19.15 8.81
C GLY A 184 -18.21 -19.52 7.37
N SER A 185 -18.13 -18.55 6.46
CA SER A 185 -17.71 -18.75 5.06
C SER A 185 -16.21 -19.01 4.93
N ASN A 186 -15.48 -18.83 6.02
CA ASN A 186 -14.08 -19.18 6.11
C ASN A 186 -13.93 -20.71 6.15
N ARG A 187 -13.04 -21.25 5.33
CA ARG A 187 -12.69 -22.67 5.38
C ARG A 187 -11.91 -22.94 6.66
N ASP A 188 -12.61 -23.29 7.72
CA ASP A 188 -11.96 -23.85 8.90
C ASP A 188 -11.49 -25.29 8.58
N PHE A 189 -10.20 -25.46 8.43
CA PHE A 189 -9.57 -26.77 8.29
C PHE A 189 -9.52 -27.53 9.62
N GLY A 190 -10.15 -27.01 10.65
CA GLY A 190 -10.18 -27.53 11.99
C GLY A 190 -8.98 -27.12 12.83
N THR A 191 -9.23 -26.84 14.09
CA THR A 191 -8.17 -26.54 15.06
C THR A 191 -7.59 -27.83 15.58
N THR A 192 -6.42 -28.21 15.13
CA THR A 192 -5.70 -29.39 15.65
C THR A 192 -5.02 -29.07 16.98
N LYS A 193 -4.63 -30.13 17.73
CA LYS A 193 -3.81 -29.94 18.93
C LYS A 193 -2.51 -29.20 18.62
N ALA A 194 -1.90 -29.47 17.46
CA ALA A 194 -0.67 -28.82 17.00
C ALA A 194 -0.84 -27.32 16.77
N ALA A 195 -2.03 -26.86 16.30
CA ALA A 195 -2.31 -25.45 16.08
C ALA A 195 -2.40 -24.62 17.37
N LYS A 196 -2.56 -25.28 18.53
CA LYS A 196 -2.63 -24.64 19.85
C LYS A 196 -1.31 -24.66 20.61
N MET A 197 -0.29 -25.33 20.05
CA MET A 197 1.02 -25.44 20.69
C MET A 197 1.83 -24.16 20.45
N TYR A 198 2.50 -23.71 21.49
CA TYR A 198 3.51 -22.67 21.41
C TYR A 198 4.87 -23.23 21.81
N PHE A 199 5.86 -23.04 20.96
CA PHE A 199 7.23 -23.46 21.22
C PHE A 199 8.09 -22.25 21.56
N SER A 200 8.54 -22.15 22.82
CA SER A 200 9.46 -21.09 23.24
C SER A 200 10.89 -21.43 22.76
N LEU A 201 11.21 -21.05 21.52
CA LEU A 201 12.49 -21.36 20.90
C LEU A 201 13.58 -20.31 21.12
N SER A 202 13.21 -19.13 21.62
CA SER A 202 14.14 -18.02 21.87
C SER A 202 15.00 -18.21 23.13
N ASN A 203 14.67 -19.15 23.99
CA ASN A 203 15.46 -19.54 25.16
C ASN A 203 15.49 -21.05 25.28
N PRO A 204 16.26 -21.77 24.42
CA PRO A 204 16.29 -23.23 24.40
C PRO A 204 16.99 -23.78 25.64
N GLY A 205 16.22 -24.11 26.65
CA GLY A 205 16.69 -25.01 27.72
C GLY A 205 16.91 -26.42 27.16
N PRO A 206 17.59 -27.29 27.91
CA PRO A 206 17.92 -28.66 27.47
C PRO A 206 16.70 -29.53 27.11
N ASN A 207 15.49 -29.07 27.37
CA ASN A 207 14.22 -29.74 27.09
C ASN A 207 13.31 -28.96 26.13
N ALA A 208 13.84 -28.07 25.29
CA ALA A 208 13.04 -27.24 24.37
C ALA A 208 12.14 -28.06 23.43
N PHE A 209 12.46 -29.34 23.21
CA PHE A 209 11.69 -30.27 22.37
C PHE A 209 10.88 -31.29 23.15
N ALA A 210 10.93 -31.27 24.48
CA ALA A 210 10.27 -32.26 25.34
C ALA A 210 8.81 -31.90 25.68
N GLY A 211 8.03 -31.47 24.70
CA GLY A 211 6.57 -31.49 24.73
C GLY A 211 5.86 -30.75 25.86
N ASN A 212 6.51 -29.82 26.54
CA ASN A 212 5.82 -28.97 27.53
C ASN A 212 4.97 -27.95 26.80
N GLU A 213 3.68 -28.05 27.00
CA GLU A 213 2.71 -27.01 26.58
C GLU A 213 3.05 -25.70 27.32
N VAL A 214 3.85 -24.86 26.69
CA VAL A 214 4.07 -23.48 27.13
C VAL A 214 2.93 -22.65 26.57
N SER A 215 2.16 -22.00 27.42
CA SER A 215 1.13 -21.09 26.97
C SER A 215 1.78 -19.94 26.19
N ALA A 216 1.18 -19.57 25.04
CA ALA A 216 1.60 -18.39 24.31
C ALA A 216 1.59 -17.14 25.20
N PRO A 217 2.52 -16.18 25.00
CA PRO A 217 2.49 -14.91 25.72
C PRO A 217 1.12 -14.26 25.57
N LYS A 218 0.59 -13.74 26.66
CA LYS A 218 -0.59 -12.87 26.62
C LYS A 218 -0.09 -11.44 26.43
N PHE A 219 -0.64 -10.75 25.46
CA PHE A 219 -0.41 -9.33 25.25
C PHE A 219 -1.60 -8.60 25.89
N ASP A 220 -1.33 -7.78 26.90
CA ASP A 220 -2.31 -6.91 27.56
C ASP A 220 -2.59 -5.67 26.73
#